data_4210f13d1fea481c66eed0432df87e3a
#
_entry.id   4210f13d1fea481c66eed0432df87e3a
#
_cell.length_a   1.000
_cell.length_b   1.000
_cell.length_c   1.000
_cell.angle_alpha   90.00
_cell.angle_beta   90.00
_cell.angle_gamma   90.00
#
_symmetry.space_group_name_H-M   'P 1'
#
loop_
_entity.id
_entity.type
_entity.pdbx_description
1 polymer ?
#
loop_
_entity_poly.entity_id
_entity_poly.type
_entity_poly.pdbx_seq_one_letter_code
_entity_poly.pdbx_strand_id
1 'polypeptide(L)'
;MARLPQAIAVDAGSTDPGPYYLGSGHSFTNREAVKRDLALIIEAGLDAGIPVLIGTAGGSGAAPHLSWCLEIVNDVLVELNQTARVAHIESDQTANDLITALHEHRISPLGPVPSLTVADISESTHIVAQMGVEPVVAALKEGAQIVVAGRCYDPAVFAAVPVMQGFSEALALHMGKILECAAIAAIPGSGSDCMLGTLDADGFVLEALNPERRCTVTSVAAHTLYEKSDPRLLPGPGGVLDLTGCQFEQVDDHRVRVTGTQFAKSDQYTIKLEGAKPVGYRTISLAGIRSPDLIAQLDTVLESVKDQVFQNFGDIETAEVKLLFRCYGRDGVMGELEPMRQAQPHEIGLVIEVVAKTQALADTVCSFTRSTLLHIGYPGRQSTAGNLAFPHSPSDSSHGLVYEFSVYHLLTVDDPLTPFPRRMQHLGISS
;
A
#
# COMPACT_ATOMS: atom_id res chain seq x y z
N MET A 1 24.48 -3.94 -16.51
CA MET A 1 25.14 -4.92 -15.62
C MET A 1 26.61 -4.61 -15.29
N ALA A 2 27.10 -3.40 -15.54
CA ALA A 2 28.52 -3.03 -15.31
C ALA A 2 28.98 -3.16 -13.84
N ARG A 3 28.07 -3.16 -12.86
CA ARG A 3 28.34 -3.31 -11.43
C ARG A 3 28.28 -4.76 -10.94
N LEU A 4 27.99 -5.73 -11.78
CA LEU A 4 27.89 -7.17 -11.48
C LEU A 4 27.04 -7.47 -10.23
N PRO A 5 25.76 -7.04 -10.19
CA PRO A 5 24.88 -7.33 -9.07
C PRO A 5 24.63 -8.84 -8.97
N GLN A 6 24.28 -9.32 -7.76
CA GLN A 6 23.93 -10.71 -7.50
C GLN A 6 22.43 -10.98 -7.53
N ALA A 7 21.61 -9.94 -7.57
CA ALA A 7 20.15 -10.02 -7.71
C ALA A 7 19.58 -8.72 -8.28
N ILE A 8 18.40 -8.79 -8.86
CA ILE A 8 17.55 -7.65 -9.13
C ILE A 8 16.27 -7.87 -8.30
N ALA A 9 15.89 -6.89 -7.48
CA ALA A 9 14.70 -6.98 -6.66
C ALA A 9 13.84 -5.73 -6.80
N VAL A 10 12.53 -5.91 -6.69
CA VAL A 10 11.55 -4.83 -6.68
C VAL A 10 10.50 -5.12 -5.61
N ASP A 11 10.20 -4.12 -4.80
CA ASP A 11 8.95 -4.06 -4.05
C ASP A 11 7.89 -3.47 -4.98
N ALA A 12 6.92 -4.32 -5.38
CA ALA A 12 5.94 -3.99 -6.41
C ALA A 12 4.62 -3.49 -5.83
N GLY A 13 4.57 -3.20 -4.53
CA GLY A 13 3.40 -2.61 -3.92
C GLY A 13 3.28 -2.78 -2.41
N SER A 14 2.17 -2.25 -1.90
CA SER A 14 1.76 -2.33 -0.50
C SER A 14 0.22 -2.25 -0.40
N THR A 15 -0.31 -2.22 0.82
CA THR A 15 -1.73 -1.94 1.08
C THR A 15 -2.00 -0.44 1.32
N ASP A 16 -0.96 0.41 1.34
CA ASP A 16 -1.03 1.84 1.65
C ASP A 16 -1.91 2.66 0.67
N PRO A 17 -2.04 2.28 -0.63
CA PRO A 17 -2.99 2.95 -1.52
C PRO A 17 -4.46 2.83 -1.11
N GLY A 18 -4.74 2.05 -0.07
CA GLY A 18 -6.05 1.90 0.54
C GLY A 18 -6.69 0.53 0.34
N PRO A 19 -7.78 0.24 1.06
CA PRO A 19 -8.38 -1.09 1.14
C PRO A 19 -9.05 -1.54 -0.18
N TYR A 20 -9.32 -0.63 -1.10
CA TYR A 20 -9.98 -0.96 -2.36
C TYR A 20 -9.19 -2.00 -3.17
N TYR A 21 -7.90 -1.82 -3.33
CA TYR A 21 -7.08 -2.68 -4.16
C TYR A 21 -6.95 -4.08 -3.58
N LEU A 22 -6.70 -4.19 -2.27
CA LEU A 22 -6.72 -5.48 -1.58
C LEU A 22 -8.09 -6.16 -1.70
N GLY A 23 -9.16 -5.43 -1.38
CA GLY A 23 -10.51 -5.96 -1.35
C GLY A 23 -11.05 -6.36 -2.71
N SER A 24 -10.76 -5.59 -3.75
CA SER A 24 -11.25 -5.84 -5.12
C SER A 24 -10.38 -6.83 -5.91
N GLY A 25 -9.14 -7.03 -5.49
CA GLY A 25 -8.16 -7.82 -6.24
C GLY A 25 -7.61 -7.13 -7.50
N HIS A 26 -7.91 -5.83 -7.70
CA HIS A 26 -7.38 -5.07 -8.82
C HIS A 26 -6.02 -4.44 -8.49
N SER A 27 -5.10 -4.47 -9.44
CA SER A 27 -3.85 -3.72 -9.32
C SER A 27 -4.08 -2.21 -9.39
N PHE A 28 -3.33 -1.43 -8.59
CA PHE A 28 -3.30 0.03 -8.72
C PHE A 28 -2.32 0.52 -9.79
N THR A 29 -1.56 -0.39 -10.40
CA THR A 29 -0.61 -0.09 -11.46
C THR A 29 -1.15 -0.47 -12.84
N ASN A 30 -0.66 0.23 -13.88
CA ASN A 30 -1.03 -0.06 -15.25
C ASN A 30 -0.26 -1.29 -15.76
N ARG A 31 -0.97 -2.23 -16.42
CA ARG A 31 -0.41 -3.49 -16.94
C ARG A 31 0.75 -3.28 -17.92
N GLU A 32 0.63 -2.33 -18.84
CA GLU A 32 1.66 -2.06 -19.84
C GLU A 32 2.91 -1.43 -19.23
N ALA A 33 2.74 -0.58 -18.20
CA ALA A 33 3.86 -0.02 -17.46
C ALA A 33 4.64 -1.11 -16.71
N VAL A 34 3.91 -1.97 -15.98
CA VAL A 34 4.52 -3.10 -15.25
C VAL A 34 5.20 -4.07 -16.21
N LYS A 35 4.57 -4.40 -17.36
CA LYS A 35 5.15 -5.28 -18.37
C LYS A 35 6.46 -4.72 -18.94
N ARG A 36 6.49 -3.42 -19.26
CA ARG A 36 7.71 -2.75 -19.73
C ARG A 36 8.85 -2.86 -18.72
N ASP A 37 8.55 -2.58 -17.44
CA ASP A 37 9.57 -2.58 -16.39
C ASP A 37 10.04 -4.02 -16.08
N LEU A 38 9.13 -4.99 -16.06
CA LEU A 38 9.47 -6.41 -15.90
C LEU A 38 10.29 -6.94 -17.08
N ALA A 39 10.02 -6.51 -18.31
CA ALA A 39 10.82 -6.92 -19.46
C ALA A 39 12.30 -6.54 -19.28
N LEU A 40 12.57 -5.30 -18.84
CA LEU A 40 13.93 -4.82 -18.61
C LEU A 40 14.67 -5.63 -17.54
N ILE A 41 14.03 -5.90 -16.39
CA ILE A 41 14.69 -6.59 -15.27
C ILE A 41 14.80 -8.09 -15.50
N ILE A 42 13.82 -8.72 -16.15
CA ILE A 42 13.84 -10.16 -16.46
C ILE A 42 14.92 -10.45 -17.50
N GLU A 43 14.96 -9.70 -18.63
CA GLU A 43 16.00 -9.84 -19.63
C GLU A 43 17.40 -9.69 -19.01
N ALA A 44 17.61 -8.60 -18.26
CA ALA A 44 18.89 -8.34 -17.60
C ALA A 44 19.27 -9.43 -16.57
N GLY A 45 18.29 -9.94 -15.82
CA GLY A 45 18.52 -10.99 -14.82
C GLY A 45 18.88 -12.32 -15.46
N LEU A 46 18.15 -12.75 -16.49
CA LEU A 46 18.39 -14.01 -17.21
C LEU A 46 19.74 -13.96 -17.95
N ASP A 47 20.05 -12.88 -18.64
CA ASP A 47 21.33 -12.70 -19.35
C ASP A 47 22.53 -12.73 -18.41
N ALA A 48 22.38 -12.19 -17.20
CA ALA A 48 23.44 -12.20 -16.20
C ALA A 48 23.48 -13.48 -15.35
N GLY A 49 22.48 -14.36 -15.47
CA GLY A 49 22.35 -15.56 -14.64
C GLY A 49 22.11 -15.27 -13.15
N ILE A 50 21.41 -14.17 -12.84
CA ILE A 50 21.08 -13.76 -11.47
C ILE A 50 19.54 -13.76 -11.25
N PRO A 51 19.07 -14.03 -10.02
CA PRO A 51 17.65 -14.06 -9.74
C PRO A 51 16.99 -12.68 -9.83
N VAL A 52 15.73 -12.69 -10.28
CA VAL A 52 14.81 -11.53 -10.26
C VAL A 52 13.74 -11.78 -9.20
N LEU A 53 13.60 -10.87 -8.26
CA LEU A 53 12.71 -11.01 -7.10
C LEU A 53 11.65 -9.90 -7.13
N ILE A 54 10.37 -10.29 -7.17
CA ILE A 54 9.23 -9.39 -7.23
C ILE A 54 8.40 -9.62 -5.95
N GLY A 55 8.44 -8.64 -5.02
CA GLY A 55 7.68 -8.65 -3.78
C GLY A 55 6.35 -7.92 -3.91
N THR A 56 5.38 -8.30 -3.11
CA THR A 56 4.03 -7.72 -3.08
C THR A 56 3.44 -7.56 -4.48
N ALA A 57 3.52 -8.65 -5.26
CA ALA A 57 3.20 -8.67 -6.68
C ALA A 57 1.79 -8.12 -6.97
N GLY A 58 1.67 -7.34 -8.05
CA GLY A 58 0.41 -6.81 -8.55
C GLY A 58 -0.23 -5.75 -7.65
N GLY A 59 0.48 -5.23 -6.66
CA GLY A 59 0.05 -4.12 -5.81
C GLY A 59 -0.19 -4.51 -4.36
N SER A 60 -1.17 -5.33 -4.02
CA SER A 60 -1.45 -5.72 -2.62
C SER A 60 -1.09 -7.19 -2.30
N GLY A 61 -0.60 -7.93 -3.28
CA GLY A 61 -0.07 -9.28 -3.09
C GLY A 61 -1.08 -10.39 -2.83
N ALA A 62 -2.39 -10.15 -2.91
CA ALA A 62 -3.41 -11.21 -2.83
C ALA A 62 -3.41 -12.09 -4.11
N ALA A 63 -4.05 -13.25 -4.05
CA ALA A 63 -4.05 -14.24 -5.12
C ALA A 63 -4.42 -13.67 -6.51
N PRO A 64 -5.40 -12.77 -6.69
CA PRO A 64 -5.66 -12.14 -7.98
C PRO A 64 -4.47 -11.28 -8.49
N HIS A 65 -3.82 -10.55 -7.58
CA HIS A 65 -2.65 -9.73 -7.92
C HIS A 65 -1.47 -10.59 -8.33
N LEU A 66 -1.23 -11.68 -7.60
CA LEU A 66 -0.18 -12.65 -7.90
C LEU A 66 -0.40 -13.29 -9.28
N SER A 67 -1.62 -13.74 -9.57
CA SER A 67 -2.00 -14.31 -10.86
C SER A 67 -1.80 -13.32 -12.01
N TRP A 68 -2.26 -12.08 -11.85
CA TRP A 68 -2.09 -11.01 -12.82
C TRP A 68 -0.60 -10.70 -13.09
N CYS A 69 0.26 -10.69 -12.07
CA CYS A 69 1.70 -10.49 -12.25
C CYS A 69 2.36 -11.67 -12.95
N LEU A 70 1.98 -12.92 -12.63
CA LEU A 70 2.48 -14.12 -13.28
C LEU A 70 2.12 -14.18 -14.77
N GLU A 71 0.93 -13.73 -15.15
CA GLU A 71 0.55 -13.59 -16.56
C GLU A 71 1.48 -12.61 -17.30
N ILE A 72 1.80 -11.47 -16.68
CA ILE A 72 2.74 -10.49 -17.26
C ILE A 72 4.15 -11.09 -17.39
N VAL A 73 4.64 -11.77 -16.36
CA VAL A 73 5.94 -12.46 -16.40
C VAL A 73 5.98 -13.48 -17.53
N ASN A 74 4.91 -14.26 -17.71
CA ASN A 74 4.82 -15.22 -18.81
C ASN A 74 4.82 -14.53 -20.18
N ASP A 75 4.05 -13.46 -20.37
CA ASP A 75 4.04 -12.68 -21.60
C ASP A 75 5.42 -12.11 -21.94
N VAL A 76 6.12 -11.58 -20.94
CA VAL A 76 7.49 -11.07 -21.10
C VAL A 76 8.44 -12.18 -21.55
N LEU A 77 8.40 -13.35 -20.90
CA LEU A 77 9.24 -14.48 -21.25
C LEU A 77 8.97 -14.98 -22.67
N VAL A 78 7.69 -15.03 -23.09
CA VAL A 78 7.30 -15.38 -24.46
C VAL A 78 7.85 -14.36 -25.47
N GLU A 79 7.73 -13.06 -25.21
CA GLU A 79 8.24 -12.00 -26.09
C GLU A 79 9.77 -12.00 -26.19
N LEU A 80 10.46 -12.31 -25.09
CA LEU A 80 11.92 -12.47 -25.07
C LEU A 80 12.40 -13.78 -25.68
N ASN A 81 11.49 -14.68 -26.08
CA ASN A 81 11.81 -16.04 -26.53
C ASN A 81 12.66 -16.81 -25.49
N GLN A 82 12.31 -16.67 -24.21
CA GLN A 82 13.02 -17.28 -23.09
C GLN A 82 12.09 -18.22 -22.30
N THR A 83 12.70 -19.09 -21.50
CA THR A 83 12.02 -19.93 -20.51
C THR A 83 12.72 -19.76 -19.17
N ALA A 84 11.97 -19.65 -18.09
CA ALA A 84 12.54 -19.52 -16.76
C ALA A 84 11.81 -20.42 -15.74
N ARG A 85 12.55 -20.85 -14.71
CA ARG A 85 11.99 -21.46 -13.50
C ARG A 85 11.47 -20.34 -12.61
N VAL A 86 10.15 -20.25 -12.50
CA VAL A 86 9.45 -19.23 -11.74
C VAL A 86 8.85 -19.86 -10.49
N ALA A 87 9.22 -19.32 -9.32
CA ALA A 87 8.51 -19.60 -8.08
C ALA A 87 7.42 -18.56 -7.89
N HIS A 88 6.20 -18.99 -7.60
CA HIS A 88 5.21 -18.10 -7.01
C HIS A 88 4.94 -18.48 -5.55
N ILE A 89 4.80 -17.47 -4.69
CA ILE A 89 4.61 -17.63 -3.24
C ILE A 89 3.32 -16.93 -2.87
N GLU A 90 2.34 -17.69 -2.40
CA GLU A 90 1.04 -17.18 -2.00
C GLU A 90 1.13 -16.50 -0.61
N SER A 91 0.30 -15.51 -0.37
CA SER A 91 0.22 -14.81 0.93
C SER A 91 -1.20 -14.76 1.51
N ASP A 92 -2.19 -15.20 0.74
CA ASP A 92 -3.58 -15.27 1.20
C ASP A 92 -3.71 -16.26 2.35
N GLN A 93 -4.49 -15.87 3.35
CA GLN A 93 -4.80 -16.72 4.50
C GLN A 93 -6.25 -17.18 4.43
N THR A 94 -6.49 -18.46 4.68
CA THR A 94 -7.86 -18.97 4.66
C THR A 94 -8.65 -18.54 5.90
N ALA A 95 -9.95 -18.30 5.74
CA ALA A 95 -10.80 -17.96 6.87
C ALA A 95 -10.78 -19.04 7.97
N ASN A 96 -10.74 -20.31 7.59
CA ASN A 96 -10.73 -21.42 8.55
C ASN A 96 -9.46 -21.45 9.40
N ASP A 97 -8.29 -21.23 8.79
CA ASP A 97 -7.01 -21.18 9.52
C ASP A 97 -6.95 -19.99 10.47
N LEU A 98 -7.46 -18.83 10.03
CA LEU A 98 -7.51 -17.63 10.87
C LEU A 98 -8.51 -17.75 12.01
N ILE A 99 -9.69 -18.35 11.80
CA ILE A 99 -10.67 -18.61 12.86
C ILE A 99 -10.08 -19.58 13.88
N THR A 100 -9.37 -20.62 13.44
CA THR A 100 -8.66 -21.54 14.32
C THR A 100 -7.59 -20.80 15.14
N ALA A 101 -6.74 -20.00 14.48
CA ALA A 101 -5.72 -19.20 15.15
C ALA A 101 -6.30 -18.18 16.14
N LEU A 102 -7.47 -17.61 15.83
CA LEU A 102 -8.19 -16.70 16.72
C LEU A 102 -8.65 -17.42 18.01
N HIS A 103 -9.24 -18.61 17.88
CA HIS A 103 -9.67 -19.42 19.02
C HIS A 103 -8.48 -19.92 19.87
N GLU A 104 -7.31 -20.11 19.25
CA GLU A 104 -6.07 -20.48 19.92
C GLU A 104 -5.30 -19.29 20.50
N HIS A 105 -5.86 -18.09 20.46
CA HIS A 105 -5.25 -16.84 20.94
C HIS A 105 -3.91 -16.50 20.27
N ARG A 106 -3.71 -16.92 19.02
CA ARG A 106 -2.49 -16.63 18.22
C ARG A 106 -2.58 -15.33 17.42
N ILE A 107 -3.72 -14.63 17.47
CA ILE A 107 -3.91 -13.34 16.80
C ILE A 107 -4.05 -12.22 17.84
N SER A 108 -3.27 -11.15 17.65
CA SER A 108 -3.31 -9.95 18.51
C SER A 108 -3.44 -8.68 17.68
N PRO A 109 -4.09 -7.62 18.20
CA PRO A 109 -4.17 -6.33 17.52
C PRO A 109 -2.78 -5.73 17.23
N LEU A 110 -2.61 -5.11 16.05
CA LEU A 110 -1.45 -4.31 15.73
C LEU A 110 -1.80 -2.81 15.91
N GLY A 111 -1.33 -2.23 17.03
CA GLY A 111 -1.67 -0.86 17.39
C GLY A 111 -3.09 -0.70 17.97
N PRO A 112 -3.68 0.50 17.92
CA PRO A 112 -4.96 0.82 18.56
C PRO A 112 -6.15 0.40 17.68
N VAL A 113 -6.22 -0.87 17.29
CA VAL A 113 -7.34 -1.44 16.54
C VAL A 113 -8.17 -2.36 17.44
N PRO A 114 -9.48 -2.54 17.18
CA PRO A 114 -10.31 -3.49 17.91
C PRO A 114 -9.77 -4.93 17.81
N SER A 115 -10.14 -5.77 18.76
CA SER A 115 -9.87 -7.21 18.66
C SER A 115 -10.59 -7.79 17.45
N LEU A 116 -9.91 -8.68 16.72
CA LEU A 116 -10.44 -9.37 15.54
C LEU A 116 -11.61 -10.26 15.93
N THR A 117 -12.65 -10.27 15.11
CA THR A 117 -13.81 -11.14 15.26
C THR A 117 -13.93 -12.15 14.14
N VAL A 118 -14.70 -13.21 14.36
CA VAL A 118 -15.03 -14.19 13.31
C VAL A 118 -15.78 -13.53 12.15
N ALA A 119 -16.61 -12.52 12.44
CA ALA A 119 -17.33 -11.76 11.42
C ALA A 119 -16.36 -10.98 10.51
N ASP A 120 -15.37 -10.28 11.10
CA ASP A 120 -14.37 -9.54 10.32
C ASP A 120 -13.59 -10.46 9.38
N ILE A 121 -13.23 -11.66 9.85
CA ILE A 121 -12.56 -12.67 9.01
C ILE A 121 -13.48 -13.14 7.88
N SER A 122 -14.74 -13.48 8.20
CA SER A 122 -15.68 -14.07 7.25
C SER A 122 -16.19 -13.09 6.20
N GLU A 123 -16.27 -11.80 6.52
CA GLU A 123 -16.72 -10.72 5.64
C GLU A 123 -15.59 -10.19 4.75
N SER A 124 -14.34 -10.49 5.08
CA SER A 124 -13.18 -10.08 4.29
C SER A 124 -13.12 -10.81 2.96
N THR A 125 -12.92 -10.07 1.87
CA THR A 125 -12.73 -10.67 0.54
C THR A 125 -11.35 -11.27 0.36
N HIS A 126 -10.33 -10.59 0.90
CA HIS A 126 -8.96 -11.05 0.96
C HIS A 126 -8.34 -10.70 2.29
N ILE A 127 -7.59 -11.64 2.86
CA ILE A 127 -6.71 -11.43 4.00
C ILE A 127 -5.35 -11.96 3.62
N VAL A 128 -4.35 -11.10 3.58
CA VAL A 128 -2.96 -11.46 3.26
C VAL A 128 -2.08 -11.38 4.50
N ALA A 129 -1.06 -12.23 4.54
CA ALA A 129 -0.01 -12.18 5.54
C ALA A 129 1.27 -11.61 4.94
N GLN A 130 1.96 -10.76 5.69
CA GLN A 130 3.22 -10.14 5.28
C GLN A 130 4.38 -11.11 5.55
N MET A 131 4.92 -11.76 4.50
CA MET A 131 6.00 -12.74 4.63
C MET A 131 7.35 -12.10 4.92
N GLY A 132 8.16 -12.77 5.72
CA GLY A 132 9.58 -12.46 5.94
C GLY A 132 10.47 -12.92 4.78
N VAL A 133 11.75 -13.05 5.06
CA VAL A 133 12.76 -13.48 4.06
C VAL A 133 12.72 -14.97 3.77
N GLU A 134 12.21 -15.78 4.69
CA GLU A 134 12.34 -17.24 4.69
C GLU A 134 11.65 -17.91 3.49
N PRO A 135 10.42 -17.55 3.10
CA PRO A 135 9.76 -18.13 1.92
C PRO A 135 10.51 -17.83 0.62
N VAL A 136 11.05 -16.62 0.50
CA VAL A 136 11.83 -16.19 -0.69
C VAL A 136 13.17 -16.95 -0.75
N VAL A 137 13.87 -17.07 0.37
CA VAL A 137 15.11 -17.86 0.49
C VAL A 137 14.84 -19.32 0.14
N ALA A 138 13.73 -19.90 0.59
CA ALA A 138 13.38 -21.27 0.27
C ALA A 138 13.15 -21.47 -1.24
N ALA A 139 12.44 -20.55 -1.90
CA ALA A 139 12.25 -20.57 -3.35
C ALA A 139 13.56 -20.48 -4.13
N LEU A 140 14.47 -19.61 -3.70
CA LEU A 140 15.80 -19.47 -4.30
C LEU A 140 16.64 -20.76 -4.15
N LYS A 141 16.62 -21.40 -2.98
CA LYS A 141 17.30 -22.68 -2.72
C LYS A 141 16.73 -23.81 -3.58
N GLU A 142 15.47 -23.76 -3.95
CA GLU A 142 14.83 -24.67 -4.90
C GLU A 142 15.21 -24.37 -6.36
N GLY A 143 15.97 -23.30 -6.59
CA GLY A 143 16.53 -22.94 -7.92
C GLY A 143 15.60 -22.05 -8.76
N ALA A 144 14.77 -21.20 -8.13
CA ALA A 144 14.03 -20.18 -8.85
C ALA A 144 14.96 -19.16 -9.50
N GLN A 145 14.73 -18.86 -10.77
CA GLN A 145 15.37 -17.77 -11.51
C GLN A 145 14.57 -16.48 -11.36
N ILE A 146 13.25 -16.61 -11.25
CA ILE A 146 12.33 -15.50 -10.97
C ILE A 146 11.47 -15.91 -9.77
N VAL A 147 11.32 -15.02 -8.79
CA VAL A 147 10.39 -15.19 -7.67
C VAL A 147 9.31 -14.13 -7.79
N VAL A 148 8.04 -14.55 -7.83
CA VAL A 148 6.88 -13.68 -7.76
C VAL A 148 6.17 -13.99 -6.44
N ALA A 149 6.27 -13.08 -5.50
CA ALA A 149 5.76 -13.27 -4.15
C ALA A 149 4.53 -12.38 -3.90
N GLY A 150 3.57 -12.92 -3.16
CA GLY A 150 2.43 -12.19 -2.62
C GLY A 150 2.87 -11.11 -1.64
N ARG A 151 2.04 -10.78 -0.64
CA ARG A 151 2.37 -9.70 0.31
C ARG A 151 3.65 -10.01 1.08
N CYS A 152 4.66 -9.21 0.86
CA CYS A 152 5.96 -9.29 1.54
C CYS A 152 6.11 -8.20 2.59
N TYR A 153 6.95 -8.44 3.57
CA TYR A 153 7.63 -7.37 4.29
C TYR A 153 8.58 -6.69 3.30
N ASP A 154 8.40 -5.41 3.08
CA ASP A 154 8.99 -4.69 1.94
C ASP A 154 10.51 -4.91 1.79
N PRO A 155 11.34 -4.92 2.86
CA PRO A 155 12.75 -5.29 2.80
C PRO A 155 13.05 -6.73 2.40
N ALA A 156 12.11 -7.66 2.52
CA ALA A 156 12.39 -9.10 2.48
C ALA A 156 12.99 -9.57 1.14
N VAL A 157 12.45 -9.06 0.02
CA VAL A 157 12.96 -9.45 -1.31
C VAL A 157 14.38 -8.97 -1.57
N PHE A 158 14.77 -7.83 -1.00
CA PHE A 158 16.14 -7.30 -1.10
C PHE A 158 17.10 -8.05 -0.18
N ALA A 159 16.63 -8.49 0.98
CA ALA A 159 17.42 -9.20 1.96
C ALA A 159 17.61 -10.69 1.63
N ALA A 160 16.75 -11.30 0.82
CA ALA A 160 16.71 -12.74 0.62
C ALA A 160 18.01 -13.33 0.06
N VAL A 161 18.61 -12.73 -0.97
CA VAL A 161 19.87 -13.22 -1.55
C VAL A 161 21.04 -13.04 -0.58
N PRO A 162 21.26 -11.87 0.04
CA PRO A 162 22.29 -11.73 1.07
C PRO A 162 22.15 -12.73 2.23
N VAL A 163 20.95 -12.90 2.77
CA VAL A 163 20.69 -13.86 3.86
C VAL A 163 20.96 -15.30 3.42
N MET A 164 20.54 -15.68 2.21
CA MET A 164 20.83 -17.00 1.64
C MET A 164 22.35 -17.25 1.52
N GLN A 165 23.13 -16.22 1.25
CA GLN A 165 24.59 -16.26 1.14
C GLN A 165 25.31 -16.18 2.49
N GLY A 166 24.59 -16.05 3.60
CA GLY A 166 25.15 -16.03 4.96
C GLY A 166 25.62 -14.66 5.47
N PHE A 167 25.24 -13.59 4.79
CA PHE A 167 25.45 -12.23 5.31
C PHE A 167 24.52 -11.92 6.49
N SER A 168 24.85 -10.87 7.23
CA SER A 168 24.06 -10.39 8.37
C SER A 168 22.63 -10.07 7.97
N GLU A 169 21.64 -10.75 8.57
CA GLU A 169 20.22 -10.48 8.40
C GLU A 169 19.88 -9.03 8.78
N ALA A 170 20.48 -8.51 9.85
CA ALA A 170 20.31 -7.13 10.29
C ALA A 170 20.67 -6.12 9.19
N LEU A 171 21.86 -6.27 8.62
CA LEU A 171 22.37 -5.38 7.58
C LEU A 171 21.58 -5.55 6.28
N ALA A 172 21.19 -6.78 5.92
CA ALA A 172 20.42 -7.08 4.73
C ALA A 172 19.01 -6.47 4.80
N LEU A 173 18.32 -6.60 5.95
CA LEU A 173 17.00 -6.01 6.16
C LEU A 173 17.05 -4.48 6.19
N HIS A 174 18.07 -3.88 6.83
CA HIS A 174 18.21 -2.42 6.83
C HIS A 174 18.52 -1.87 5.43
N MET A 175 19.41 -2.52 4.69
CA MET A 175 19.66 -2.20 3.28
C MET A 175 18.37 -2.29 2.47
N GLY A 176 17.59 -3.37 2.66
CA GLY A 176 16.30 -3.58 2.02
C GLY A 176 15.28 -2.49 2.35
N LYS A 177 15.22 -2.03 3.64
CA LYS A 177 14.32 -0.92 4.06
C LYS A 177 14.58 0.39 3.29
N ILE A 178 15.77 0.59 2.80
CA ILE A 178 16.10 1.77 2.01
C ILE A 178 15.90 1.49 0.52
N LEU A 179 16.25 0.29 0.06
CA LEU A 179 16.13 -0.11 -1.35
C LEU A 179 14.67 -0.27 -1.81
N GLU A 180 13.72 -0.55 -0.91
CA GLU A 180 12.30 -0.71 -1.26
C GLU A 180 11.72 0.53 -1.98
N CYS A 181 12.15 1.72 -1.57
CA CYS A 181 11.80 2.99 -2.20
C CYS A 181 12.86 3.51 -3.18
N ALA A 182 13.94 2.76 -3.37
CA ALA A 182 15.01 3.04 -4.33
C ALA A 182 15.48 4.51 -4.34
N ALA A 183 15.45 5.17 -5.47
CA ALA A 183 16.02 6.51 -5.64
C ALA A 183 15.23 7.65 -4.96
N ILE A 184 14.14 7.37 -4.24
CA ILE A 184 13.52 8.33 -3.31
C ILE A 184 14.51 8.67 -2.19
N ALA A 185 15.37 7.72 -1.79
CA ALA A 185 16.43 7.93 -0.81
C ALA A 185 17.65 8.72 -1.33
N ALA A 186 17.65 9.12 -2.60
CA ALA A 186 18.71 9.94 -3.22
C ALA A 186 18.34 11.43 -3.31
N ILE A 187 19.27 12.27 -3.75
CA ILE A 187 19.04 13.69 -3.99
C ILE A 187 19.45 14.05 -5.44
N PRO A 188 18.53 14.67 -6.22
CA PRO A 188 17.10 14.79 -5.98
C PRO A 188 16.41 13.42 -5.95
N GLY A 189 15.37 13.27 -5.11
CA GLY A 189 14.63 12.01 -5.02
C GLY A 189 13.83 11.70 -6.30
N SER A 190 13.59 10.41 -6.58
CA SER A 190 12.81 9.95 -7.72
C SER A 190 12.12 8.62 -7.42
N GLY A 191 10.86 8.50 -7.80
CA GLY A 191 10.12 7.24 -7.77
C GLY A 191 10.32 6.36 -9.01
N SER A 192 11.19 6.77 -9.98
CA SER A 192 11.35 6.07 -11.26
C SER A 192 12.79 5.61 -11.55
N ASP A 193 13.73 5.84 -10.64
CA ASP A 193 15.12 5.40 -10.76
C ASP A 193 15.45 4.28 -9.77
N CYS A 194 16.46 3.49 -10.08
CA CYS A 194 16.92 2.39 -9.24
C CYS A 194 18.13 2.78 -8.39
N MET A 195 18.41 1.97 -7.36
CA MET A 195 19.58 2.07 -6.51
C MET A 195 20.31 0.74 -6.44
N LEU A 196 21.62 0.80 -6.13
CA LEU A 196 22.45 -0.34 -5.82
C LEU A 196 22.79 -0.35 -4.34
N GLY A 197 22.52 -1.47 -3.66
CA GLY A 197 23.03 -1.79 -2.34
C GLY A 197 24.19 -2.79 -2.46
N THR A 198 25.31 -2.51 -1.83
CA THR A 198 26.45 -3.42 -1.73
C THR A 198 26.72 -3.76 -0.29
N LEU A 199 26.56 -5.03 0.08
CA LEU A 199 26.69 -5.54 1.45
C LEU A 199 28.05 -6.21 1.63
N ASP A 200 28.70 -5.94 2.77
CA ASP A 200 29.89 -6.67 3.24
C ASP A 200 29.68 -7.19 4.68
N ALA A 201 30.74 -7.65 5.34
CA ALA A 201 30.65 -8.24 6.67
C ALA A 201 30.21 -7.23 7.75
N ASP A 202 30.56 -5.95 7.59
CA ASP A 202 30.47 -4.94 8.65
C ASP A 202 29.38 -3.88 8.36
N GLY A 203 28.88 -3.80 7.10
CA GLY A 203 27.93 -2.78 6.70
C GLY A 203 27.47 -2.92 5.27
N PHE A 204 26.80 -1.88 4.78
CA PHE A 204 26.41 -1.79 3.38
C PHE A 204 26.65 -0.39 2.82
N VAL A 205 26.79 -0.31 1.51
CA VAL A 205 26.96 0.94 0.77
C VAL A 205 25.77 1.11 -0.18
N LEU A 206 25.19 2.29 -0.21
CA LEU A 206 24.12 2.70 -1.14
C LEU A 206 24.66 3.63 -2.21
N GLU A 207 24.27 3.37 -3.45
CA GLU A 207 24.65 4.15 -4.64
C GLU A 207 23.42 4.37 -5.53
N ALA A 208 23.09 5.63 -5.86
CA ALA A 208 22.15 5.92 -6.91
C ALA A 208 22.82 5.70 -8.27
N LEU A 209 22.21 4.88 -9.15
CA LEU A 209 22.84 4.52 -10.42
C LEU A 209 22.71 5.61 -11.50
N ASN A 210 21.77 6.53 -11.33
CA ASN A 210 21.65 7.72 -12.18
C ASN A 210 22.72 8.75 -11.77
N PRO A 211 23.60 9.17 -12.70
CA PRO A 211 24.70 10.11 -12.37
C PRO A 211 24.24 11.51 -11.93
N GLU A 212 22.97 11.88 -12.22
CA GLU A 212 22.41 13.15 -11.75
C GLU A 212 21.92 13.09 -10.30
N ARG A 213 21.98 11.91 -9.67
CA ARG A 213 21.50 11.67 -8.30
C ARG A 213 22.65 11.22 -7.41
N ARG A 214 22.52 11.50 -6.13
CA ARG A 214 23.52 11.10 -5.14
C ARG A 214 22.87 10.69 -3.83
N CYS A 215 23.42 9.70 -3.16
CA CYS A 215 23.13 9.40 -1.78
C CYS A 215 23.91 10.36 -0.87
N THR A 216 23.23 10.94 0.11
CA THR A 216 23.86 11.75 1.16
C THR A 216 23.53 11.14 2.52
N VAL A 217 24.37 11.40 3.53
CA VAL A 217 24.10 10.94 4.92
C VAL A 217 22.68 11.34 5.34
N THR A 218 22.28 12.58 5.08
CA THR A 218 20.95 13.06 5.45
C THR A 218 19.83 12.33 4.71
N SER A 219 19.95 12.13 3.38
CA SER A 219 18.88 11.49 2.60
C SER A 219 18.70 10.02 2.98
N VAL A 220 19.81 9.29 3.19
CA VAL A 220 19.78 7.87 3.58
C VAL A 220 19.27 7.71 5.01
N ALA A 221 19.74 8.51 5.96
CA ALA A 221 19.28 8.46 7.34
C ALA A 221 17.80 8.85 7.44
N ALA A 222 17.36 9.91 6.75
CA ALA A 222 15.96 10.30 6.73
C ALA A 222 15.06 9.21 6.14
N HIS A 223 15.52 8.53 5.06
CA HIS A 223 14.74 7.45 4.45
C HIS A 223 14.66 6.20 5.32
N THR A 224 15.68 5.91 6.11
CA THR A 224 15.65 4.85 7.14
C THR A 224 14.46 5.01 8.10
N LEU A 225 14.06 6.25 8.37
CA LEU A 225 12.93 6.60 9.26
C LEU A 225 11.58 6.71 8.55
N TYR A 226 11.58 6.60 7.23
CA TYR A 226 10.36 6.73 6.43
C TYR A 226 9.31 5.69 6.83
N GLU A 227 8.08 6.14 7.08
CA GLU A 227 6.93 5.32 7.50
C GLU A 227 7.12 4.53 8.81
N LYS A 228 7.97 4.99 9.71
CA LYS A 228 8.22 4.33 10.99
C LYS A 228 7.76 5.18 12.18
N SER A 229 7.05 4.53 13.09
CA SER A 229 6.59 5.16 14.34
C SER A 229 7.69 5.29 15.40
N ASP A 230 8.69 4.41 15.37
CA ASP A 230 9.88 4.47 16.21
C ASP A 230 11.12 4.67 15.34
N PRO A 231 11.99 5.67 15.63
CA PRO A 231 13.17 5.95 14.81
C PRO A 231 14.33 4.99 15.04
N ARG A 232 14.26 4.10 16.01
CA ARG A 232 15.34 3.22 16.42
C ARG A 232 15.01 1.74 16.35
N LEU A 233 13.77 1.39 16.66
CA LEU A 233 13.32 0.01 16.75
C LEU A 233 12.24 -0.24 15.68
N LEU A 234 12.59 -1.03 14.67
CA LEU A 234 11.70 -1.33 13.54
C LEU A 234 11.25 -2.80 13.65
N PRO A 235 10.05 -3.05 14.20
CA PRO A 235 9.52 -4.42 14.24
C PRO A 235 9.20 -4.93 12.83
N GLY A 236 9.47 -6.22 12.62
CA GLY A 236 9.16 -6.92 11.39
C GLY A 236 8.98 -8.42 11.66
N PRO A 237 8.77 -9.24 10.62
CA PRO A 237 8.68 -10.69 10.78
C PRO A 237 9.87 -11.25 11.52
N GLY A 238 9.61 -12.04 12.56
CA GLY A 238 10.65 -12.75 13.34
C GLY A 238 11.47 -11.92 14.31
N GLY A 239 11.33 -10.57 14.36
CA GLY A 239 12.11 -9.77 15.31
C GLY A 239 12.01 -8.27 15.15
N VAL A 240 13.01 -7.59 15.70
CA VAL A 240 13.10 -6.13 15.71
C VAL A 240 14.47 -5.71 15.19
N LEU A 241 14.47 -4.87 14.17
CA LEU A 241 15.68 -4.23 13.67
C LEU A 241 16.03 -3.06 14.61
N ASP A 242 17.20 -3.13 15.25
CA ASP A 242 17.70 -2.10 16.16
C ASP A 242 18.73 -1.22 15.45
N LEU A 243 18.36 0.05 15.28
CA LEU A 243 19.15 1.08 14.62
C LEU A 243 19.89 2.01 15.61
N THR A 244 19.81 1.74 16.91
CA THR A 244 20.39 2.60 17.95
C THR A 244 21.90 2.82 17.77
N GLY A 245 22.61 1.78 17.28
CA GLY A 245 24.04 1.82 17.00
C GLY A 245 24.42 2.23 15.58
N CYS A 246 23.44 2.56 14.73
CA CYS A 246 23.71 2.86 13.32
C CYS A 246 24.57 4.09 13.12
N GLN A 247 25.51 3.97 12.19
CA GLN A 247 26.36 5.07 11.74
C GLN A 247 26.25 5.21 10.24
N PHE A 248 26.17 6.45 9.77
CA PHE A 248 26.06 6.81 8.37
C PHE A 248 27.29 7.64 7.98
N GLU A 249 28.03 7.18 7.00
CA GLU A 249 29.29 7.81 6.56
C GLU A 249 29.24 8.08 5.06
N GLN A 250 29.62 9.29 4.66
CA GLN A 250 29.78 9.66 3.24
C GLN A 250 31.06 9.01 2.72
N VAL A 251 30.94 8.08 1.77
CA VAL A 251 32.10 7.41 1.14
C VAL A 251 32.75 8.31 0.10
N ASP A 252 31.92 8.93 -0.73
CA ASP A 252 32.28 9.91 -1.76
C ASP A 252 31.06 10.77 -2.11
N ASP A 253 31.12 11.54 -3.18
CA ASP A 253 30.05 12.48 -3.59
C ASP A 253 28.71 11.79 -3.89
N HIS A 254 28.69 10.48 -4.13
CA HIS A 254 27.50 9.73 -4.58
C HIS A 254 27.08 8.58 -3.66
N ARG A 255 27.95 8.13 -2.75
CA ARG A 255 27.75 6.91 -1.97
C ARG A 255 27.76 7.13 -0.47
N VAL A 256 26.92 6.41 0.23
CA VAL A 256 26.84 6.40 1.70
C VAL A 256 27.01 4.99 2.23
N ARG A 257 27.88 4.82 3.23
CA ARG A 257 28.04 3.59 4.00
C ARG A 257 27.21 3.65 5.27
N VAL A 258 26.58 2.52 5.59
CA VAL A 258 25.81 2.32 6.83
C VAL A 258 26.35 1.12 7.57
N THR A 259 26.58 1.27 8.89
CA THR A 259 27.08 0.22 9.78
C THR A 259 26.32 0.22 11.10
N GLY A 260 26.53 -0.80 11.94
CA GLY A 260 26.07 -0.83 13.33
C GLY A 260 24.62 -1.28 13.54
N THR A 261 23.92 -1.68 12.49
CA THR A 261 22.57 -2.26 12.59
C THR A 261 22.59 -3.61 13.28
N GLN A 262 21.65 -3.86 14.18
CA GLN A 262 21.45 -5.14 14.86
C GLN A 262 20.02 -5.67 14.61
N PHE A 263 19.82 -6.98 14.79
CA PHE A 263 18.52 -7.62 14.73
C PHE A 263 18.31 -8.47 15.98
N ALA A 264 17.32 -8.10 16.77
CA ALA A 264 16.90 -8.83 17.94
C ALA A 264 15.77 -9.80 17.56
N LYS A 265 16.07 -11.10 17.53
CA LYS A 265 15.06 -12.13 17.27
C LYS A 265 14.02 -12.12 18.38
N SER A 266 12.77 -12.24 18.02
CA SER A 266 11.65 -12.39 18.96
C SER A 266 11.54 -13.86 19.40
N ASP A 267 11.09 -14.08 20.63
CA ASP A 267 10.82 -15.43 21.15
C ASP A 267 9.71 -16.14 20.35
N GLN A 268 8.77 -15.37 19.82
CA GLN A 268 7.70 -15.85 18.94
C GLN A 268 7.83 -15.18 17.58
N TYR A 269 7.73 -15.99 16.53
CA TYR A 269 7.66 -15.45 15.17
C TYR A 269 6.28 -14.91 14.89
N THR A 270 6.17 -13.64 14.56
CA THR A 270 4.90 -12.99 14.21
C THR A 270 4.94 -12.42 12.81
N ILE A 271 3.80 -12.48 12.12
CA ILE A 271 3.57 -11.88 10.81
C ILE A 271 2.36 -10.97 10.86
N LYS A 272 2.40 -9.88 10.10
CA LYS A 272 1.29 -8.94 9.99
C LYS A 272 0.22 -9.49 9.06
N LEU A 273 -1.03 -9.43 9.51
CA LEU A 273 -2.22 -9.69 8.70
C LEU A 273 -2.86 -8.38 8.27
N GLU A 274 -3.24 -8.31 7.00
CA GLU A 274 -3.96 -7.20 6.39
C GLU A 274 -5.17 -7.75 5.64
N GLY A 275 -6.37 -7.24 5.93
CA GLY A 275 -7.61 -7.70 5.30
C GLY A 275 -8.52 -6.55 4.94
N ALA A 276 -9.35 -6.76 3.91
CA ALA A 276 -10.32 -5.78 3.46
C ALA A 276 -11.69 -6.43 3.21
N LYS A 277 -12.76 -5.71 3.61
CA LYS A 277 -14.15 -6.13 3.40
C LYS A 277 -14.96 -5.05 2.70
N PRO A 278 -15.99 -5.42 1.91
CA PRO A 278 -16.88 -4.46 1.27
C PRO A 278 -17.80 -3.81 2.31
N VAL A 279 -18.06 -2.51 2.13
CA VAL A 279 -18.93 -1.73 3.03
C VAL A 279 -20.08 -1.04 2.33
N GLY A 280 -20.19 -1.15 1.01
CA GLY A 280 -21.25 -0.55 0.22
C GLY A 280 -20.76 0.04 -1.10
N TYR A 281 -21.60 0.84 -1.72
CA TYR A 281 -21.33 1.48 -3.01
C TYR A 281 -21.25 2.98 -2.85
N ARG A 282 -20.29 3.61 -3.54
CA ARG A 282 -20.00 5.04 -3.43
C ARG A 282 -20.51 5.81 -4.63
N THR A 283 -21.11 6.98 -4.34
CA THR A 283 -21.36 8.04 -5.32
C THR A 283 -20.78 9.35 -4.78
N ILE A 284 -20.15 10.10 -5.65
CA ILE A 284 -19.51 11.38 -5.33
C ILE A 284 -20.09 12.48 -6.23
N SER A 285 -20.34 13.65 -5.66
CA SER A 285 -20.57 14.89 -6.39
C SER A 285 -19.55 15.95 -5.99
N LEU A 286 -18.95 16.63 -6.99
CA LEU A 286 -17.98 17.69 -6.79
C LEU A 286 -18.60 19.05 -7.09
N ALA A 287 -18.39 20.02 -6.22
CA ALA A 287 -18.85 21.38 -6.42
C ALA A 287 -17.93 22.43 -5.80
N GLY A 288 -17.96 23.64 -6.33
CA GLY A 288 -17.33 24.82 -5.73
C GLY A 288 -18.36 25.68 -5.00
N ILE A 289 -17.97 26.26 -3.87
CA ILE A 289 -18.73 27.27 -3.13
C ILE A 289 -17.91 28.57 -3.09
N ARG A 290 -18.51 29.68 -3.56
CA ARG A 290 -17.81 30.97 -3.65
C ARG A 290 -18.48 32.08 -2.83
N SER A 291 -19.76 31.90 -2.40
CA SER A 291 -20.47 32.91 -1.61
C SER A 291 -19.85 33.06 -0.21
N PRO A 292 -19.37 34.24 0.16
CA PRO A 292 -18.85 34.49 1.52
C PRO A 292 -19.90 34.24 2.59
N ASP A 293 -21.18 34.58 2.32
CA ASP A 293 -22.28 34.40 3.27
C ASP A 293 -22.58 32.91 3.51
N LEU A 294 -22.48 32.09 2.45
CA LEU A 294 -22.63 30.64 2.61
C LEU A 294 -21.43 30.02 3.33
N ILE A 295 -20.21 30.44 2.98
CA ILE A 295 -18.97 29.93 3.62
C ILE A 295 -18.99 30.21 5.13
N ALA A 296 -19.44 31.41 5.53
CA ALA A 296 -19.52 31.78 6.95
C ALA A 296 -20.53 30.95 7.75
N GLN A 297 -21.51 30.33 7.08
CA GLN A 297 -22.60 29.56 7.70
C GLN A 297 -22.56 28.08 7.30
N LEU A 298 -21.47 27.62 6.71
CA LEU A 298 -21.43 26.33 5.99
C LEU A 298 -21.82 25.15 6.88
N ASP A 299 -21.33 25.08 8.11
CA ASP A 299 -21.67 23.97 9.01
C ASP A 299 -23.17 23.87 9.29
N THR A 300 -23.82 25.00 9.60
CA THR A 300 -25.27 25.05 9.83
C THR A 300 -26.05 24.65 8.60
N VAL A 301 -25.60 25.08 7.41
CA VAL A 301 -26.28 24.75 6.16
C VAL A 301 -26.09 23.26 5.82
N LEU A 302 -24.90 22.71 5.99
CA LEU A 302 -24.65 21.28 5.73
C LEU A 302 -25.43 20.37 6.70
N GLU A 303 -25.54 20.72 7.97
CA GLU A 303 -26.38 19.98 8.92
C GLU A 303 -27.87 20.07 8.52
N SER A 304 -28.36 21.25 8.15
CA SER A 304 -29.74 21.39 7.67
C SER A 304 -30.00 20.56 6.40
N VAL A 305 -29.01 20.42 5.51
CA VAL A 305 -29.12 19.54 4.34
C VAL A 305 -29.18 18.06 4.76
N LYS A 306 -28.34 17.63 5.70
CA LYS A 306 -28.39 16.27 6.25
C LYS A 306 -29.76 15.95 6.83
N ASP A 307 -30.32 16.87 7.67
CA ASP A 307 -31.64 16.70 8.26
C ASP A 307 -32.72 16.52 7.20
N GLN A 308 -32.70 17.32 6.13
CA GLN A 308 -33.68 17.21 5.04
C GLN A 308 -33.52 15.89 4.26
N VAL A 309 -32.29 15.44 4.03
CA VAL A 309 -32.01 14.15 3.41
C VAL A 309 -32.55 13.01 4.27
N PHE A 310 -32.26 13.03 5.58
CA PHE A 310 -32.74 12.03 6.51
C PHE A 310 -34.28 12.01 6.65
N GLN A 311 -34.91 13.16 6.66
CA GLN A 311 -36.39 13.25 6.66
C GLN A 311 -36.99 12.66 5.36
N ASN A 312 -36.35 12.87 4.20
CA ASN A 312 -36.87 12.40 2.91
C ASN A 312 -36.71 10.88 2.71
N PHE A 313 -35.64 10.29 3.22
CA PHE A 313 -35.35 8.86 3.01
C PHE A 313 -35.70 7.97 4.22
N GLY A 314 -36.31 8.53 5.27
CA GLY A 314 -36.61 7.84 6.51
C GLY A 314 -35.34 7.55 7.35
N ASP A 315 -35.39 6.55 8.22
CA ASP A 315 -34.25 6.19 9.07
C ASP A 315 -33.04 5.72 8.25
N ILE A 316 -32.36 6.68 7.61
CA ILE A 316 -31.11 6.42 6.87
C ILE A 316 -30.02 5.86 7.78
N GLU A 317 -30.00 6.20 9.08
CA GLU A 317 -29.12 5.58 10.06
C GLU A 317 -29.37 4.07 10.17
N THR A 318 -30.63 3.63 10.04
CA THR A 318 -30.98 2.21 9.94
C THR A 318 -30.83 1.65 8.53
N ALA A 319 -30.77 2.51 7.49
CA ALA A 319 -30.65 2.12 6.09
C ALA A 319 -29.20 1.90 5.63
N GLU A 320 -28.22 1.95 6.57
CA GLU A 320 -26.81 1.80 6.24
C GLU A 320 -26.31 2.76 5.14
N VAL A 321 -26.73 4.02 5.22
CA VAL A 321 -26.26 5.11 4.34
C VAL A 321 -25.34 6.03 5.12
N LYS A 322 -24.13 6.23 4.62
CA LYS A 322 -23.18 7.22 5.12
C LYS A 322 -23.17 8.42 4.18
N LEU A 323 -23.51 9.61 4.70
CA LEU A 323 -23.44 10.88 3.98
C LEU A 323 -22.31 11.73 4.60
N LEU A 324 -21.33 12.08 3.80
CA LEU A 324 -20.15 12.84 4.20
C LEU A 324 -19.99 14.09 3.33
N PHE A 325 -19.56 15.18 3.96
CA PHE A 325 -19.12 16.40 3.28
C PHE A 325 -17.63 16.62 3.58
N ARG A 326 -16.82 16.83 2.52
CA ARG A 326 -15.43 17.22 2.67
C ARG A 326 -15.23 18.62 2.09
N CYS A 327 -14.80 19.55 2.93
CA CYS A 327 -14.67 20.97 2.56
C CYS A 327 -13.20 21.32 2.37
N TYR A 328 -12.67 21.06 1.16
CA TYR A 328 -11.31 21.45 0.81
C TYR A 328 -11.17 22.98 0.77
N GLY A 329 -10.09 23.48 1.35
CA GLY A 329 -9.88 24.91 1.61
C GLY A 329 -10.21 25.31 3.06
N ARG A 330 -10.86 24.43 3.84
CA ARG A 330 -11.12 24.62 5.27
C ARG A 330 -10.58 23.47 6.11
N ASP A 331 -11.22 22.30 6.07
CA ASP A 331 -10.92 21.15 6.93
C ASP A 331 -11.01 19.80 6.19
N GLY A 332 -11.08 19.80 4.88
CA GLY A 332 -11.29 18.59 4.06
C GLY A 332 -10.18 17.53 4.17
N VAL A 333 -8.98 17.91 4.65
CA VAL A 333 -7.84 16.98 4.82
C VAL A 333 -7.80 16.43 6.24
N MET A 334 -7.80 17.30 7.28
CA MET A 334 -7.59 16.90 8.66
C MET A 334 -8.90 16.77 9.46
N GLY A 335 -10.04 17.18 8.91
CA GLY A 335 -11.33 17.12 9.60
C GLY A 335 -11.32 17.92 10.91
N GLU A 336 -11.74 17.28 12.00
CA GLU A 336 -11.80 17.91 13.32
C GLU A 336 -10.41 18.26 13.91
N LEU A 337 -9.34 17.65 13.39
CA LEU A 337 -7.97 17.90 13.83
C LEU A 337 -7.33 19.11 13.12
N GLU A 338 -8.05 19.80 12.21
CA GLU A 338 -7.53 20.98 11.51
C GLU A 338 -7.27 22.13 12.48
N PRO A 339 -5.99 22.55 12.66
CA PRO A 339 -5.65 23.60 13.65
C PRO A 339 -6.08 25.00 13.20
N MET A 340 -6.25 25.23 11.87
CA MET A 340 -6.62 26.52 11.30
C MET A 340 -8.09 26.59 10.86
N ARG A 341 -8.96 25.79 11.45
CA ARG A 341 -10.39 25.69 11.07
C ARG A 341 -11.13 27.04 11.07
N GLN A 342 -10.64 28.01 11.82
CA GLN A 342 -11.20 29.39 11.88
C GLN A 342 -10.75 30.29 10.70
N ALA A 343 -9.76 29.86 9.91
CA ALA A 343 -9.35 30.61 8.74
C ALA A 343 -10.50 30.63 7.71
N GLN A 344 -10.80 31.85 7.19
CA GLN A 344 -11.86 31.99 6.22
C GLN A 344 -11.30 31.85 4.80
N PRO A 345 -11.63 30.76 4.10
CA PRO A 345 -11.26 30.61 2.71
C PRO A 345 -12.10 31.53 1.82
N HIS A 346 -11.56 31.95 0.68
CA HIS A 346 -12.32 32.73 -0.29
C HIS A 346 -13.22 31.84 -1.18
N GLU A 347 -12.92 30.55 -1.27
CA GLU A 347 -13.76 29.54 -1.91
C GLU A 347 -13.51 28.15 -1.26
N ILE A 348 -14.44 27.25 -1.44
CA ILE A 348 -14.37 25.87 -0.93
C ILE A 348 -14.63 24.90 -2.07
N GLY A 349 -13.75 23.90 -2.21
CA GLY A 349 -14.02 22.70 -2.98
C GLY A 349 -14.81 21.71 -2.12
N LEU A 350 -16.09 21.49 -2.45
CA LEU A 350 -16.96 20.58 -1.74
C LEU A 350 -17.01 19.21 -2.43
N VAL A 351 -16.78 18.15 -1.66
CA VAL A 351 -17.08 16.78 -2.04
C VAL A 351 -18.29 16.31 -1.24
N ILE A 352 -19.36 15.95 -1.92
CA ILE A 352 -20.51 15.22 -1.37
C ILE A 352 -20.25 13.75 -1.63
N GLU A 353 -20.07 12.95 -0.57
CA GLU A 353 -19.81 11.52 -0.66
C GLU A 353 -20.96 10.76 -0.01
N VAL A 354 -21.56 9.82 -0.75
CA VAL A 354 -22.56 8.90 -0.24
C VAL A 354 -22.09 7.48 -0.42
N VAL A 355 -22.15 6.69 0.67
CA VAL A 355 -21.94 5.24 0.63
C VAL A 355 -23.20 4.56 1.12
N ALA A 356 -23.73 3.60 0.33
CA ALA A 356 -24.97 2.90 0.61
C ALA A 356 -24.90 1.42 0.22
N LYS A 357 -25.85 0.59 0.67
CA LYS A 357 -25.92 -0.85 0.35
C LYS A 357 -25.95 -1.17 -1.15
N THR A 358 -26.51 -0.27 -1.96
CA THR A 358 -26.58 -0.45 -3.41
C THR A 358 -26.16 0.82 -4.13
N GLN A 359 -25.63 0.68 -5.35
CA GLN A 359 -25.25 1.82 -6.18
C GLN A 359 -26.46 2.73 -6.46
N ALA A 360 -27.61 2.15 -6.77
CA ALA A 360 -28.84 2.92 -7.03
C ALA A 360 -29.25 3.80 -5.85
N LEU A 361 -29.14 3.30 -4.62
CA LEU A 361 -29.43 4.08 -3.42
C LEU A 361 -28.39 5.18 -3.22
N ALA A 362 -27.09 4.88 -3.38
CA ALA A 362 -26.03 5.88 -3.29
C ALA A 362 -26.21 7.01 -4.31
N ASP A 363 -26.54 6.68 -5.57
CA ASP A 363 -26.81 7.64 -6.64
C ASP A 363 -28.01 8.53 -6.30
N THR A 364 -29.09 7.91 -5.82
CA THR A 364 -30.33 8.62 -5.47
C THR A 364 -30.11 9.60 -4.32
N VAL A 365 -29.48 9.17 -3.24
CA VAL A 365 -29.21 10.01 -2.07
C VAL A 365 -28.21 11.12 -2.42
N CYS A 366 -27.16 10.83 -3.19
CA CYS A 366 -26.19 11.84 -3.61
C CYS A 366 -26.84 12.92 -4.46
N SER A 367 -27.64 12.53 -5.46
CA SER A 367 -28.36 13.46 -6.34
C SER A 367 -29.35 14.33 -5.57
N PHE A 368 -30.09 13.74 -4.62
CA PHE A 368 -31.01 14.50 -3.75
C PHE A 368 -30.23 15.49 -2.86
N THR A 369 -29.16 15.04 -2.23
CA THR A 369 -28.30 15.88 -1.37
C THR A 369 -27.74 17.07 -2.14
N ARG A 370 -27.17 16.82 -3.34
CA ARG A 370 -26.64 17.85 -4.23
C ARG A 370 -27.73 18.86 -4.64
N SER A 371 -28.92 18.36 -5.02
CA SER A 371 -30.04 19.22 -5.41
C SER A 371 -30.54 20.07 -4.24
N THR A 372 -30.66 19.49 -3.05
CA THR A 372 -31.06 20.19 -1.83
C THR A 372 -30.04 21.30 -1.50
N LEU A 373 -28.76 21.00 -1.48
CA LEU A 373 -27.72 21.98 -1.18
C LEU A 373 -27.64 23.09 -2.25
N LEU A 374 -27.87 22.75 -3.52
CA LEU A 374 -27.89 23.73 -4.63
C LEU A 374 -28.95 24.81 -4.42
N HIS A 375 -30.09 24.47 -3.80
CA HIS A 375 -31.26 25.35 -3.70
C HIS A 375 -31.62 25.81 -2.29
N ILE A 376 -30.99 25.23 -1.23
CA ILE A 376 -31.31 25.58 0.15
C ILE A 376 -31.14 27.09 0.41
N GLY A 377 -32.08 27.66 1.16
CA GLY A 377 -32.00 29.03 1.63
C GLY A 377 -31.14 29.16 2.89
N TYR A 378 -30.49 30.30 3.05
CA TYR A 378 -29.75 30.68 4.24
C TYR A 378 -29.79 32.22 4.40
N PRO A 379 -29.55 32.78 5.58
CA PRO A 379 -29.48 34.22 5.79
C PRO A 379 -28.47 34.88 4.83
N GLY A 380 -28.89 35.94 4.13
CA GLY A 380 -28.06 36.66 3.16
C GLY A 380 -28.03 36.05 1.77
N ARG A 381 -28.68 34.90 1.51
CA ARG A 381 -28.72 34.32 0.17
C ARG A 381 -29.43 35.21 -0.82
N GLN A 382 -28.78 35.47 -1.96
CA GLN A 382 -29.35 36.10 -3.12
C GLN A 382 -29.79 35.01 -4.13
N SER A 383 -31.09 34.82 -4.33
CA SER A 383 -31.65 33.71 -5.14
C SER A 383 -31.52 33.94 -6.64
N THR A 384 -30.45 34.55 -7.13
CA THR A 384 -30.19 34.79 -8.55
C THR A 384 -29.55 33.60 -9.27
N ALA A 385 -28.94 32.67 -8.50
CA ALA A 385 -28.28 31.44 -8.97
C ALA A 385 -28.36 30.38 -7.90
N GLY A 386 -27.94 29.12 -8.25
CA GLY A 386 -27.71 28.06 -7.28
C GLY A 386 -26.49 28.29 -6.40
N ASN A 387 -26.43 27.60 -5.28
CA ASN A 387 -25.36 27.75 -4.29
C ASN A 387 -24.03 27.10 -4.72
N LEU A 388 -24.06 26.21 -5.71
CA LEU A 388 -22.97 25.33 -6.11
C LEU A 388 -22.54 25.62 -7.54
N ALA A 389 -21.23 25.60 -7.77
CA ALA A 389 -20.62 25.63 -9.10
C ALA A 389 -20.07 24.23 -9.43
N PHE A 390 -20.57 23.60 -10.48
CA PHE A 390 -20.13 22.26 -10.89
C PHE A 390 -19.01 22.36 -11.93
N PRO A 391 -17.89 21.61 -11.76
CA PRO A 391 -16.77 21.66 -12.71
C PRO A 391 -17.06 20.91 -14.02
N HIS A 392 -18.01 19.96 -14.01
CA HIS A 392 -18.38 19.14 -15.16
C HIS A 392 -19.83 18.65 -15.08
N SER A 393 -20.30 18.07 -16.18
CA SER A 393 -21.60 17.36 -16.28
C SER A 393 -21.36 15.98 -16.90
N PRO A 394 -21.96 14.90 -16.36
CA PRO A 394 -22.79 14.86 -15.14
C PRO A 394 -21.98 15.22 -13.88
N SER A 395 -22.66 15.85 -12.90
CA SER A 395 -22.00 16.30 -11.66
C SER A 395 -21.81 15.17 -10.64
N ASP A 396 -22.61 14.12 -10.74
CA ASP A 396 -22.58 12.96 -9.87
C ASP A 396 -21.85 11.82 -10.60
N SER A 397 -20.99 11.10 -9.88
CA SER A 397 -20.19 10.00 -10.42
C SER A 397 -20.31 8.77 -9.52
N SER A 398 -20.81 7.66 -10.09
CA SER A 398 -20.86 6.36 -9.43
C SER A 398 -19.45 5.74 -9.42
N HIS A 399 -18.93 5.37 -8.24
CA HIS A 399 -17.60 4.82 -8.05
C HIS A 399 -17.57 3.33 -7.78
N GLY A 400 -18.75 2.68 -7.68
CA GLY A 400 -18.84 1.25 -7.43
C GLY A 400 -18.58 0.86 -5.98
N LEU A 401 -18.11 -0.36 -5.77
CA LEU A 401 -17.94 -0.98 -4.48
C LEU A 401 -16.81 -0.31 -3.67
N VAL A 402 -17.06 -0.12 -2.38
CA VAL A 402 -16.14 0.49 -1.41
C VAL A 402 -15.71 -0.56 -0.40
N TYR A 403 -14.46 -0.50 -0.01
CA TYR A 403 -13.87 -1.39 0.98
C TYR A 403 -13.37 -0.61 2.19
N GLU A 404 -13.27 -1.28 3.33
CA GLU A 404 -12.53 -0.83 4.50
C GLU A 404 -11.53 -1.90 4.94
N PHE A 405 -10.48 -1.51 5.65
CA PHE A 405 -9.61 -2.48 6.31
C PHE A 405 -10.37 -3.15 7.46
N SER A 406 -10.45 -4.47 7.41
CA SER A 406 -11.13 -5.31 8.40
C SER A 406 -10.15 -6.04 9.31
N VAL A 407 -8.92 -6.27 8.84
CA VAL A 407 -7.86 -6.96 9.58
C VAL A 407 -6.60 -6.14 9.55
N TYR A 408 -6.05 -5.84 10.75
CA TYR A 408 -4.75 -5.19 10.96
C TYR A 408 -4.17 -5.74 12.26
N HIS A 409 -3.65 -6.97 12.18
CA HIS A 409 -3.31 -7.78 13.35
C HIS A 409 -1.98 -8.50 13.16
N LEU A 410 -1.45 -9.05 14.22
CA LEU A 410 -0.29 -9.95 14.20
C LEU A 410 -0.77 -11.38 14.41
N LEU A 411 -0.27 -12.30 13.59
CA LEU A 411 -0.42 -13.74 13.72
C LEU A 411 0.89 -14.36 14.21
N THR A 412 0.85 -15.08 15.33
CA THR A 412 1.96 -15.91 15.79
C THR A 412 2.00 -17.21 15.01
N VAL A 413 3.16 -17.58 14.47
CA VAL A 413 3.38 -18.81 13.70
C VAL A 413 4.59 -19.58 14.24
N ASP A 414 4.51 -20.91 14.22
CA ASP A 414 5.61 -21.78 14.65
C ASP A 414 6.67 -21.96 13.57
N ASP A 415 6.24 -21.99 12.30
CA ASP A 415 7.13 -22.10 11.14
C ASP A 415 6.80 -20.97 10.14
N PRO A 416 7.78 -20.11 9.83
CA PRO A 416 7.59 -18.99 8.91
C PRO A 416 7.27 -19.40 7.46
N LEU A 417 7.41 -20.67 7.11
CA LEU A 417 7.10 -21.18 5.75
C LEU A 417 5.65 -21.63 5.61
N THR A 418 5.03 -22.09 6.70
CA THR A 418 3.68 -22.69 6.67
C THR A 418 2.60 -21.74 6.10
N PRO A 419 2.54 -20.42 6.45
CA PRO A 419 1.52 -19.52 5.94
C PRO A 419 1.70 -19.15 4.45
N PHE A 420 2.80 -19.54 3.82
CA PHE A 420 3.21 -19.10 2.48
C PHE A 420 3.46 -20.28 1.54
N PRO A 421 2.40 -20.92 1.04
CA PRO A 421 2.52 -21.98 0.04
C PRO A 421 3.30 -21.47 -1.19
N ARG A 422 4.24 -22.26 -1.66
CA ARG A 422 5.02 -21.94 -2.85
C ARG A 422 4.96 -23.04 -3.87
N ARG A 423 4.97 -22.64 -5.13
CA ARG A 423 4.96 -23.55 -6.28
C ARG A 423 6.03 -23.13 -7.27
N MET A 424 6.72 -24.13 -7.82
CA MET A 424 7.70 -23.94 -8.88
C MET A 424 7.09 -24.34 -10.22
N GLN A 425 7.24 -23.49 -11.23
CA GLN A 425 6.76 -23.76 -12.57
C GLN A 425 7.74 -23.24 -13.63
N HIS A 426 7.66 -23.79 -14.85
CA HIS A 426 8.36 -23.23 -16.01
C HIS A 426 7.37 -22.33 -16.75
N LEU A 427 7.76 -21.07 -16.97
CA LEU A 427 7.02 -20.12 -17.80
C LEU A 427 7.83 -19.74 -19.03
N GLY A 428 7.14 -19.17 -20.03
CA GLY A 428 7.70 -18.82 -21.32
C GLY A 428 7.38 -19.84 -22.38
N ILE A 429 8.22 -19.94 -23.45
CA ILE A 429 7.96 -20.81 -24.58
C ILE A 429 8.20 -22.27 -24.19
N SER A 430 7.16 -23.09 -24.30
CA SER A 430 7.33 -24.56 -24.22
C SER A 430 8.14 -25.05 -25.42
N SER A 431 9.29 -25.68 -25.14
CA SER A 431 10.12 -26.35 -26.16
C SER A 431 9.41 -27.56 -26.77
#